data_ee0acd413713c79a63ce141e5ce13c60
#
_entry.id   ee0acd413713c79a63ce141e5ce13c60
#
_cell.length_a   1.000
_cell.length_b   1.000
_cell.length_c   1.000
_cell.angle_alpha   90.00
_cell.angle_beta   90.00
_cell.angle_gamma   90.00
#
_symmetry.space_group_name_H-M   'P 1'
#
loop_
_entity.id
_entity.type
_entity.pdbx_description
1 polymer ?
#
loop_
_entity_poly.entity_id
_entity_poly.type
_entity_poly.pdbx_seq_one_letter_code
_entity_poly.pdbx_strand_id
1 'polypeptide(L)'
;MHTPTYDKTSTDITARVANFIGRHHLLSPGAKVIVGLSGGPDSVCLTLMLHEMGYDLTGVHCNFHLRGEESMRDERFVRDLCHELNIPLHKADFDTAQYAKDHKLSIEMAARELRYDLFRRLKAELHAEAIAVGHHQDDNVETLMLNMVRGTGIKGACGMQAVNGDIIRPLLCLRRHEILDFLAARQQDYVTDHTNLEDEYARNKVRLNIVPQMEAINPRAVDNISTTMDNLREVYNIYIWWMEQVHQRCCSLLPTGDMRIDIPQLLSLPSPLSALHELLSPACLSRADISSLLYICQQATLPTSTALPYQCESNSRTLSGKVFGQEGRRVIVDRDCLLLEAEQYTQPTICHTVHPISEVHIVKDPHLAYLDADKLSGQLTVRTPLTGDTFAPFGMGGRRKLLSDYMTDQKMNLFEKERQLLLVDGDEIAWVAGRRGSEKYRVDANTKRVVVASCQ
;
A
#
# COMPACT_ATOMS: atom_id res chain seq x y z
N MET A 1 44.31 25.77 28.56
CA MET A 1 43.49 24.54 28.36
C MET A 1 42.21 24.72 29.16
N HIS A 2 41.15 25.21 28.51
CA HIS A 2 39.83 25.27 29.10
C HIS A 2 39.13 23.95 28.75
N THR A 3 38.96 23.06 29.69
CA THR A 3 38.03 21.95 29.64
C THR A 3 36.61 22.53 29.58
N PRO A 4 35.82 22.28 28.55
CA PRO A 4 34.41 22.71 28.51
C PRO A 4 33.67 21.95 29.61
N THR A 5 33.11 22.68 30.56
CA THR A 5 32.14 22.18 31.53
C THR A 5 30.88 21.82 30.76
N TYR A 6 30.76 20.58 30.36
CA TYR A 6 29.49 20.03 29.81
C TYR A 6 28.40 20.12 30.88
N ASP A 7 27.38 20.94 30.62
CA ASP A 7 26.23 21.09 31.49
C ASP A 7 25.51 19.71 31.63
N LYS A 8 25.11 19.34 32.84
CA LYS A 8 24.45 18.08 33.17
C LYS A 8 23.19 17.86 32.34
N THR A 9 22.48 18.93 31.93
CA THR A 9 21.28 18.92 31.11
C THR A 9 21.56 18.39 29.69
N SER A 10 22.67 18.80 29.10
CA SER A 10 23.07 18.40 27.73
C SER A 10 23.46 16.92 27.63
N THR A 11 24.09 16.39 28.67
CA THR A 11 24.45 14.96 28.74
C THR A 11 23.20 14.08 28.90
N ASP A 12 22.20 14.55 29.61
CA ASP A 12 20.92 13.85 29.82
C ASP A 12 20.12 13.72 28.52
N ILE A 13 20.02 14.79 27.72
CA ILE A 13 19.28 14.77 26.45
C ILE A 13 19.92 13.82 25.44
N THR A 14 21.25 13.83 25.30
CA THR A 14 21.96 12.90 24.39
C THR A 14 21.75 11.44 24.81
N ALA A 15 21.80 11.17 26.13
CA ALA A 15 21.52 9.83 26.65
C ALA A 15 20.06 9.40 26.41
N ARG A 16 19.09 10.30 26.48
CA ARG A 16 17.68 10.01 26.14
C ARG A 16 17.53 9.61 24.68
N VAL A 17 18.16 10.34 23.75
CA VAL A 17 18.13 9.99 22.32
C VAL A 17 18.83 8.66 22.07
N ALA A 18 19.98 8.40 22.69
CA ALA A 18 20.67 7.11 22.59
C ALA A 18 19.79 5.95 23.09
N ASN A 19 19.14 6.12 24.25
CA ASN A 19 18.19 5.15 24.79
C ASN A 19 16.97 4.96 23.89
N PHE A 20 16.48 6.03 23.25
CA PHE A 20 15.37 5.96 22.31
C PHE A 20 15.76 5.18 21.05
N ILE A 21 16.95 5.46 20.49
CA ILE A 21 17.53 4.69 19.36
C ILE A 21 17.62 3.20 19.72
N GLY A 22 18.16 2.86 20.89
CA GLY A 22 18.31 1.48 21.34
C GLY A 22 16.98 0.78 21.56
N ARG A 23 16.03 1.44 22.26
CA ARG A 23 14.69 0.87 22.55
C ARG A 23 13.89 0.56 21.30
N HIS A 24 13.98 1.42 20.30
CA HIS A 24 13.24 1.29 19.04
C HIS A 24 14.07 0.61 17.94
N HIS A 25 15.27 0.14 18.23
CA HIS A 25 16.17 -0.52 17.28
C HIS A 25 16.34 0.29 15.98
N LEU A 26 16.55 1.63 16.12
CA LEU A 26 16.59 2.52 14.98
C LEU A 26 17.87 2.38 14.16
N LEU A 27 19.00 2.12 14.80
CA LEU A 27 20.34 2.03 14.21
C LEU A 27 21.20 1.01 14.93
N SER A 28 22.02 0.30 14.15
CA SER A 28 23.13 -0.50 14.67
C SER A 28 24.31 0.40 15.08
N PRO A 29 25.12 0.00 16.08
CA PRO A 29 26.28 0.79 16.46
C PRO A 29 27.23 1.06 15.28
N GLY A 30 27.60 2.33 15.06
CA GLY A 30 28.47 2.74 13.96
C GLY A 30 27.83 2.65 12.57
N ALA A 31 26.51 2.49 12.50
CA ALA A 31 25.81 2.41 11.23
C ALA A 31 26.04 3.63 10.33
N LYS A 32 26.02 3.39 9.02
CA LYS A 32 26.01 4.46 8.02
C LYS A 32 24.60 5.02 7.87
N VAL A 33 24.44 6.33 8.03
CA VAL A 33 23.15 7.01 8.11
C VAL A 33 23.11 8.21 7.18
N ILE A 34 22.06 8.32 6.38
CA ILE A 34 21.74 9.55 5.65
C ILE A 34 20.97 10.48 6.58
N VAL A 35 21.42 11.72 6.70
CA VAL A 35 20.74 12.76 7.49
C VAL A 35 20.18 13.82 6.56
N GLY A 36 18.85 14.01 6.59
CA GLY A 36 18.21 15.13 5.90
C GLY A 36 18.53 16.44 6.63
N LEU A 37 19.38 17.26 6.05
CA LEU A 37 19.96 18.46 6.67
C LEU A 37 19.45 19.73 5.97
N SER A 38 18.47 20.39 6.59
CA SER A 38 17.91 21.66 6.06
C SER A 38 18.65 22.90 6.54
N GLY A 39 19.48 22.80 7.58
CA GLY A 39 20.11 23.91 8.27
C GLY A 39 19.29 24.44 9.45
N GLY A 40 18.02 24.06 9.56
CA GLY A 40 17.17 24.40 10.71
C GLY A 40 17.56 23.68 12.00
N PRO A 41 17.11 24.17 13.18
CA PRO A 41 17.58 23.70 14.48
C PRO A 41 17.43 22.20 14.68
N ASP A 42 16.32 21.63 14.24
CA ASP A 42 16.01 20.22 14.45
C ASP A 42 16.97 19.31 13.66
N SER A 43 17.26 19.68 12.40
CA SER A 43 18.19 18.93 11.55
C SER A 43 19.65 19.07 11.98
N VAL A 44 20.02 20.27 12.47
CA VAL A 44 21.36 20.52 13.02
C VAL A 44 21.56 19.75 14.30
N CYS A 45 20.61 19.79 15.23
CA CYS A 45 20.64 19.04 16.48
C CYS A 45 20.76 17.53 16.22
N LEU A 46 19.95 16.99 15.30
CA LEU A 46 20.02 15.57 14.90
C LEU A 46 21.42 15.20 14.40
N THR A 47 21.98 16.02 13.51
CA THR A 47 23.30 15.78 12.92
C THR A 47 24.38 15.75 13.99
N LEU A 48 24.40 16.74 14.90
CA LEU A 48 25.36 16.81 15.98
C LEU A 48 25.26 15.60 16.93
N MET A 49 24.05 15.25 17.36
CA MET A 49 23.84 14.14 18.28
C MET A 49 24.30 12.80 17.66
N LEU A 50 23.92 12.52 16.41
CA LEU A 50 24.33 11.30 15.75
C LEU A 50 25.85 11.26 15.49
N HIS A 51 26.46 12.40 15.15
CA HIS A 51 27.91 12.53 14.99
C HIS A 51 28.64 12.27 16.32
N GLU A 52 28.18 12.88 17.42
CA GLU A 52 28.75 12.67 18.76
C GLU A 52 28.60 11.21 19.24
N MET A 53 27.56 10.50 18.81
CA MET A 53 27.35 9.08 19.10
C MET A 53 28.22 8.16 18.23
N GLY A 54 28.97 8.68 17.27
CA GLY A 54 29.91 7.92 16.44
C GLY A 54 29.27 7.19 15.25
N TYR A 55 28.14 7.63 14.76
CA TYR A 55 27.55 7.11 13.51
C TYR A 55 28.29 7.64 12.28
N ASP A 56 28.37 6.85 11.21
CA ASP A 56 28.93 7.25 9.91
C ASP A 56 27.86 8.04 9.12
N LEU A 57 27.97 9.36 9.15
CA LEU A 57 26.95 10.26 8.60
C LEU A 57 27.24 10.70 7.19
N THR A 58 26.19 10.79 6.37
CA THR A 58 26.19 11.51 5.11
C THR A 58 25.05 12.54 5.15
N GLY A 59 25.38 13.83 5.09
CA GLY A 59 24.42 14.93 5.02
C GLY A 59 23.79 15.01 3.64
N VAL A 60 22.48 15.25 3.58
CA VAL A 60 21.78 15.50 2.30
C VAL A 60 20.97 16.77 2.42
N HIS A 61 21.33 17.76 1.59
CA HIS A 61 20.63 19.04 1.48
C HIS A 61 19.88 19.13 0.15
N CYS A 62 18.58 19.46 0.25
CA CYS A 62 17.69 19.68 -0.89
C CYS A 62 17.40 21.17 -1.05
N ASN A 63 17.88 21.78 -2.11
CA ASN A 63 17.55 23.15 -2.47
C ASN A 63 16.37 23.13 -3.46
N PHE A 64 15.23 23.63 -3.03
CA PHE A 64 13.99 23.67 -3.81
C PHE A 64 13.82 25.01 -4.57
N HIS A 65 14.75 25.95 -4.42
CA HIS A 65 14.75 27.29 -5.01
C HIS A 65 13.46 28.12 -4.77
N LEU A 66 12.73 27.84 -3.69
CA LEU A 66 11.44 28.48 -3.40
C LEU A 66 11.60 29.85 -2.70
N ARG A 67 12.80 30.16 -2.14
CA ARG A 67 13.04 31.33 -1.31
C ARG A 67 14.25 32.17 -1.78
N GLY A 68 14.67 32.03 -3.03
CA GLY A 68 15.73 32.82 -3.63
C GLY A 68 17.04 32.87 -2.82
N GLU A 69 17.48 34.05 -2.36
CA GLU A 69 18.75 34.22 -1.63
C GLU A 69 18.80 33.51 -0.28
N GLU A 70 17.66 33.33 0.40
CA GLU A 70 17.60 32.58 1.65
C GLU A 70 17.98 31.11 1.44
N SER A 71 17.49 30.49 0.36
CA SER A 71 17.85 29.12 0.04
C SER A 71 19.36 28.97 -0.18
N MET A 72 20.01 29.98 -0.76
CA MET A 72 21.47 29.99 -0.98
C MET A 72 22.25 30.24 0.33
N ARG A 73 21.70 31.01 1.26
CA ARG A 73 22.27 31.18 2.60
C ARG A 73 22.23 29.88 3.38
N ASP A 74 21.07 29.19 3.37
CA ASP A 74 20.85 27.95 4.07
C ASP A 74 21.79 26.86 3.55
N GLU A 75 21.97 26.78 2.24
CA GLU A 75 22.92 25.85 1.59
C GLU A 75 24.37 26.12 2.02
N ARG A 76 24.78 27.40 2.08
CA ARG A 76 26.14 27.74 2.54
C ARG A 76 26.35 27.31 3.98
N PHE A 77 25.41 27.60 4.86
CA PHE A 77 25.47 27.19 6.26
C PHE A 77 25.62 25.67 6.41
N VAL A 78 24.81 24.90 5.68
CA VAL A 78 24.87 23.42 5.72
C VAL A 78 26.22 22.91 5.22
N ARG A 79 26.79 23.52 4.18
CA ARG A 79 28.10 23.15 3.64
C ARG A 79 29.20 23.39 4.67
N ASP A 80 29.19 24.57 5.31
CA ASP A 80 30.18 24.96 6.31
C ASP A 80 30.12 24.03 7.53
N LEU A 81 28.91 23.73 8.03
CA LEU A 81 28.67 22.79 9.12
C LEU A 81 29.20 21.38 8.78
N CYS A 82 28.89 20.86 7.60
CA CYS A 82 29.37 19.54 7.18
C CYS A 82 30.89 19.51 7.04
N HIS A 83 31.49 20.60 6.56
CA HIS A 83 32.94 20.72 6.47
C HIS A 83 33.60 20.71 7.87
N GLU A 84 33.08 21.46 8.83
CA GLU A 84 33.56 21.49 10.21
C GLU A 84 33.49 20.13 10.89
N LEU A 85 32.42 19.39 10.66
CA LEU A 85 32.19 18.06 11.23
C LEU A 85 32.84 16.91 10.44
N ASN A 86 33.50 17.20 9.30
CA ASN A 86 34.01 16.21 8.37
C ASN A 86 32.97 15.20 7.88
N ILE A 87 31.72 15.67 7.67
CA ILE A 87 30.60 14.88 7.16
C ILE A 87 30.52 15.08 5.63
N PRO A 88 30.51 14.01 4.81
CA PRO A 88 30.22 14.11 3.40
C PRO A 88 28.83 14.75 3.15
N LEU A 89 28.75 15.70 2.20
CA LEU A 89 27.51 16.40 1.86
C LEU A 89 27.09 16.10 0.43
N HIS A 90 25.89 15.56 0.25
CA HIS A 90 25.21 15.51 -1.04
C HIS A 90 24.21 16.66 -1.15
N LYS A 91 24.39 17.45 -2.20
CA LYS A 91 23.49 18.56 -2.54
C LYS A 91 22.65 18.19 -3.76
N ALA A 92 21.38 18.53 -3.74
CA ALA A 92 20.51 18.44 -4.91
C ALA A 92 19.68 19.72 -5.09
N ASP A 93 19.61 20.19 -6.32
CA ASP A 93 18.80 21.30 -6.76
C ASP A 93 17.57 20.78 -7.50
N PHE A 94 16.37 21.31 -7.21
CA PHE A 94 15.13 20.84 -7.80
C PHE A 94 14.33 22.00 -8.42
N ASP A 95 13.83 21.81 -9.62
CA ASP A 95 12.75 22.63 -10.17
C ASP A 95 11.41 22.12 -9.64
N THR A 96 11.11 22.51 -8.39
CA THR A 96 9.92 22.06 -7.67
C THR A 96 8.64 22.57 -8.31
N ALA A 97 8.67 23.77 -8.92
CA ALA A 97 7.49 24.37 -9.54
C ALA A 97 7.10 23.59 -10.81
N GLN A 98 8.07 23.22 -11.64
CA GLN A 98 7.82 22.43 -12.83
C GLN A 98 7.35 21.02 -12.47
N TYR A 99 7.99 20.36 -11.48
CA TYR A 99 7.59 19.04 -11.02
C TYR A 99 6.14 19.02 -10.48
N ALA A 100 5.78 20.01 -9.65
CA ALA A 100 4.44 20.15 -9.11
C ALA A 100 3.38 20.28 -10.21
N LYS A 101 3.67 21.06 -11.26
CA LYS A 101 2.78 21.27 -12.41
C LYS A 101 2.59 19.97 -13.21
N ASP A 102 3.67 19.27 -13.51
CA ASP A 102 3.65 18.05 -14.34
C ASP A 102 2.89 16.91 -13.65
N HIS A 103 3.02 16.81 -12.32
CA HIS A 103 2.38 15.75 -11.52
C HIS A 103 1.07 16.18 -10.86
N LYS A 104 0.60 17.43 -11.09
CA LYS A 104 -0.64 18.00 -10.48
C LYS A 104 -0.63 17.95 -8.95
N LEU A 105 0.51 18.23 -8.35
CA LEU A 105 0.73 18.25 -6.91
C LEU A 105 0.78 19.68 -6.37
N SER A 106 0.56 19.83 -5.05
CA SER A 106 0.95 21.07 -4.37
C SER A 106 2.49 21.18 -4.31
N ILE A 107 3.01 22.39 -4.22
CA ILE A 107 4.47 22.64 -4.08
C ILE A 107 5.05 21.87 -2.89
N GLU A 108 4.34 21.83 -1.77
CA GLU A 108 4.75 21.09 -0.56
C GLU A 108 4.85 19.58 -0.82
N MET A 109 3.84 19.00 -1.49
CA MET A 109 3.85 17.58 -1.86
C MET A 109 4.97 17.27 -2.85
N ALA A 110 5.18 18.11 -3.86
CA ALA A 110 6.25 17.98 -4.83
C ALA A 110 7.63 18.00 -4.16
N ALA A 111 7.88 18.98 -3.30
CA ALA A 111 9.13 19.09 -2.54
C ALA A 111 9.35 17.87 -1.62
N ARG A 112 8.25 17.34 -1.05
CA ARG A 112 8.31 16.13 -0.23
C ARG A 112 8.66 14.90 -1.04
N GLU A 113 8.01 14.66 -2.18
CA GLU A 113 8.31 13.51 -3.06
C GLU A 113 9.76 13.56 -3.54
N LEU A 114 10.19 14.67 -4.12
CA LEU A 114 11.54 14.85 -4.62
C LEU A 114 12.61 14.59 -3.54
N ARG A 115 12.37 15.07 -2.32
CA ARG A 115 13.25 14.85 -1.16
C ARG A 115 13.39 13.36 -0.83
N TYR A 116 12.26 12.66 -0.66
CA TYR A 116 12.30 11.27 -0.23
C TYR A 116 12.80 10.33 -1.33
N ASP A 117 12.54 10.64 -2.59
CA ASP A 117 13.10 9.87 -3.71
C ASP A 117 14.62 10.01 -3.81
N LEU A 118 15.14 11.23 -3.61
CA LEU A 118 16.59 11.44 -3.49
C LEU A 118 17.17 10.64 -2.30
N PHE A 119 16.55 10.72 -1.14
CA PHE A 119 17.02 10.02 0.06
C PHE A 119 17.07 8.51 -0.14
N ARG A 120 16.02 7.91 -0.72
CA ARG A 120 15.99 6.46 -1.01
C ARG A 120 17.06 6.05 -2.03
N ARG A 121 17.24 6.84 -3.09
CA ARG A 121 18.29 6.61 -4.08
C ARG A 121 19.67 6.62 -3.42
N LEU A 122 20.00 7.68 -2.67
CA LEU A 122 21.28 7.80 -1.99
C LEU A 122 21.48 6.71 -0.93
N LYS A 123 20.42 6.32 -0.21
CA LYS A 123 20.50 5.19 0.73
C LYS A 123 20.95 3.90 0.03
N ALA A 124 20.38 3.60 -1.14
CA ALA A 124 20.76 2.43 -1.93
C ALA A 124 22.19 2.53 -2.48
N GLU A 125 22.57 3.69 -3.06
CA GLU A 125 23.89 3.93 -3.63
C GLU A 125 25.01 3.86 -2.58
N LEU A 126 24.78 4.41 -1.40
CA LEU A 126 25.77 4.48 -0.32
C LEU A 126 25.69 3.29 0.64
N HIS A 127 24.75 2.37 0.43
CA HIS A 127 24.49 1.25 1.34
C HIS A 127 24.26 1.70 2.79
N ALA A 128 23.52 2.82 2.98
CA ALA A 128 23.21 3.32 4.31
C ALA A 128 22.10 2.47 4.96
N GLU A 129 22.16 2.31 6.30
CA GLU A 129 21.17 1.54 7.05
C GLU A 129 19.81 2.25 7.09
N ALA A 130 19.81 3.56 7.32
CA ALA A 130 18.59 4.35 7.47
C ALA A 130 18.76 5.79 6.99
N ILE A 131 17.60 6.47 6.88
CA ILE A 131 17.45 7.89 6.61
C ILE A 131 16.93 8.57 7.88
N ALA A 132 17.74 9.39 8.53
CA ALA A 132 17.35 10.11 9.73
C ALA A 132 16.78 11.50 9.39
N VAL A 133 15.66 11.85 10.01
CA VAL A 133 15.00 13.15 9.86
C VAL A 133 14.70 13.77 11.23
N GLY A 134 14.82 15.09 11.33
CA GLY A 134 14.74 15.87 12.58
C GLY A 134 13.32 16.14 13.09
N HIS A 135 12.37 15.19 12.96
CA HIS A 135 11.05 15.34 13.57
C HIS A 135 11.13 15.11 15.08
N HIS A 136 10.48 15.97 15.85
CA HIS A 136 10.47 15.95 17.31
C HIS A 136 9.06 15.75 17.90
N GLN A 137 8.93 15.73 19.22
CA GLN A 137 7.68 15.45 19.93
C GLN A 137 6.55 16.43 19.60
N ASP A 138 6.85 17.73 19.50
CA ASP A 138 5.84 18.75 19.16
C ASP A 138 5.31 18.54 17.74
N ASP A 139 6.17 18.17 16.77
CA ASP A 139 5.74 17.80 15.41
C ASP A 139 4.77 16.62 15.42
N ASN A 140 4.98 15.69 16.34
CA ASN A 140 4.13 14.52 16.46
C ASN A 140 2.73 14.88 16.97
N VAL A 141 2.66 15.78 17.96
CA VAL A 141 1.39 16.32 18.47
C VAL A 141 0.65 17.13 17.38
N GLU A 142 1.37 17.97 16.63
CA GLU A 142 0.81 18.70 15.49
C GLU A 142 0.19 17.74 14.46
N THR A 143 0.91 16.65 14.17
CA THR A 143 0.43 15.62 13.23
C THR A 143 -0.82 14.90 13.74
N LEU A 144 -0.87 14.55 15.02
CA LEU A 144 -2.07 13.99 15.64
C LEU A 144 -3.26 14.94 15.52
N MET A 145 -3.08 16.22 15.87
CA MET A 145 -4.17 17.21 15.77
C MET A 145 -4.70 17.34 14.35
N LEU A 146 -3.82 17.42 13.36
CA LEU A 146 -4.22 17.45 11.94
C LEU A 146 -4.95 16.19 11.50
N ASN A 147 -4.50 15.01 11.95
CA ASN A 147 -5.16 13.74 11.67
C ASN A 147 -6.56 13.70 12.29
N MET A 148 -6.72 14.18 13.53
CA MET A 148 -8.02 14.25 14.20
C MET A 148 -8.99 15.17 13.48
N VAL A 149 -8.54 16.35 13.05
CA VAL A 149 -9.36 17.32 12.28
C VAL A 149 -9.82 16.75 10.92
N ARG A 150 -8.99 15.92 10.29
CA ARG A 150 -9.31 15.26 9.01
C ARG A 150 -10.17 13.99 9.16
N GLY A 151 -10.33 13.51 10.37
CA GLY A 151 -10.94 12.20 10.67
C GLY A 151 -9.94 11.06 10.49
N THR A 152 -9.54 10.44 11.57
CA THR A 152 -8.54 9.37 11.54
C THR A 152 -9.02 8.14 12.29
N GLY A 153 -8.54 6.96 11.88
CA GLY A 153 -8.61 5.72 12.66
C GLY A 153 -7.46 5.61 13.67
N ILE A 154 -7.39 4.47 14.36
CA ILE A 154 -6.38 4.21 15.40
C ILE A 154 -4.95 4.39 14.88
N LYS A 155 -4.63 3.96 13.66
CA LYS A 155 -3.30 4.12 13.04
C LYS A 155 -2.84 5.58 13.01
N GLY A 156 -3.70 6.49 12.55
CA GLY A 156 -3.34 7.91 12.49
C GLY A 156 -3.41 8.61 13.86
N ALA A 157 -4.16 8.05 14.83
CA ALA A 157 -4.19 8.53 16.20
C ALA A 157 -2.92 8.17 16.99
N CYS A 158 -2.12 7.19 16.53
CA CYS A 158 -0.80 6.89 17.08
C CYS A 158 0.27 7.92 16.70
N GLY A 159 -0.05 8.91 15.88
CA GLY A 159 0.91 9.92 15.41
C GLY A 159 2.02 9.36 14.50
N MET A 160 3.19 10.00 14.50
CA MET A 160 4.35 9.53 13.77
C MET A 160 5.01 8.36 14.49
N GLN A 161 5.47 7.37 13.72
CA GLN A 161 6.28 6.27 14.25
C GLN A 161 7.76 6.64 14.26
N ALA A 162 8.51 6.07 15.21
CA ALA A 162 9.95 6.21 15.27
C ALA A 162 10.65 5.66 14.02
N VAL A 163 10.09 4.57 13.43
CA VAL A 163 10.49 3.98 12.15
C VAL A 163 9.31 3.98 11.19
N ASN A 164 9.56 4.35 9.94
CA ASN A 164 8.59 4.21 8.85
C ASN A 164 9.32 3.83 7.56
N GLY A 165 9.37 2.53 7.27
CA GLY A 165 10.22 1.99 6.22
C GLY A 165 11.68 2.33 6.47
N ASP A 166 12.31 3.02 5.53
CA ASP A 166 13.72 3.45 5.62
C ASP A 166 13.97 4.69 6.50
N ILE A 167 12.91 5.34 6.94
CA ILE A 167 13.00 6.63 7.65
C ILE A 167 12.93 6.42 9.15
N ILE A 168 13.90 6.99 9.86
CA ILE A 168 13.94 7.02 11.32
C ILE A 168 13.83 8.43 11.87
N ARG A 169 13.32 8.58 13.09
CA ARG A 169 13.08 9.86 13.77
C ARG A 169 13.63 9.83 15.19
N PRO A 170 14.97 9.94 15.35
CA PRO A 170 15.61 9.82 16.66
C PRO A 170 15.18 10.89 17.67
N LEU A 171 14.76 12.09 17.19
CA LEU A 171 14.38 13.20 18.05
C LEU A 171 12.91 13.18 18.52
N LEU A 172 12.10 12.15 18.17
CA LEU A 172 10.71 12.06 18.63
C LEU A 172 10.54 12.04 20.16
N CYS A 173 11.59 11.72 20.91
CA CYS A 173 11.60 11.75 22.36
C CYS A 173 11.93 13.13 22.95
N LEU A 174 12.22 14.14 22.13
CA LEU A 174 12.59 15.49 22.55
C LEU A 174 11.51 16.51 22.23
N ARG A 175 11.38 17.51 23.11
CA ARG A 175 10.63 18.73 22.88
C ARG A 175 11.46 19.74 22.09
N ARG A 176 10.79 20.62 21.35
CA ARG A 176 11.46 21.69 20.58
C ARG A 176 12.35 22.58 21.43
N HIS A 177 11.91 22.95 22.63
CA HIS A 177 12.74 23.80 23.53
C HIS A 177 14.02 23.05 23.96
N GLU A 178 13.98 21.78 24.23
CA GLU A 178 15.15 20.98 24.59
C GLU A 178 16.19 20.94 23.44
N ILE A 179 15.72 20.90 22.18
CA ILE A 179 16.59 20.99 21.00
C ILE A 179 17.29 22.36 20.96
N LEU A 180 16.56 23.45 21.19
CA LEU A 180 17.12 24.80 21.22
C LEU A 180 18.11 24.99 22.37
N ASP A 181 17.80 24.48 23.55
CA ASP A 181 18.69 24.51 24.71
C ASP A 181 19.98 23.71 24.46
N PHE A 182 19.88 22.57 23.79
CA PHE A 182 21.04 21.76 23.39
C PHE A 182 21.97 22.52 22.45
N LEU A 183 21.42 23.20 21.44
CA LEU A 183 22.19 24.01 20.49
C LEU A 183 22.81 25.24 21.17
N ALA A 184 22.04 25.92 22.01
CA ALA A 184 22.50 27.08 22.76
C ALA A 184 23.68 26.74 23.71
N ALA A 185 23.61 25.61 24.42
CA ALA A 185 24.68 25.14 25.28
C ALA A 185 25.99 24.84 24.54
N ARG A 186 25.91 24.54 23.24
CA ARG A 186 27.06 24.29 22.36
C ARG A 186 27.50 25.51 21.56
N GLN A 187 26.79 26.65 21.72
CA GLN A 187 26.98 27.83 20.90
C GLN A 187 26.90 27.53 19.39
N GLN A 188 26.05 26.55 19.05
CA GLN A 188 25.85 26.12 17.66
C GLN A 188 24.80 26.99 16.99
N ASP A 189 25.20 27.65 15.91
CA ASP A 189 24.29 28.41 15.05
C ASP A 189 23.40 27.45 14.21
N TYR A 190 22.28 28.00 13.79
CA TYR A 190 21.34 27.35 12.86
C TYR A 190 20.57 28.41 12.06
N VAL A 191 19.96 27.98 10.98
CA VAL A 191 19.15 28.86 10.13
C VAL A 191 17.70 28.90 10.62
N THR A 192 17.16 30.11 10.73
CA THR A 192 15.73 30.32 11.04
C THR A 192 14.97 30.60 9.76
N ASP A 193 13.91 29.83 9.51
CA ASP A 193 12.97 30.04 8.43
C ASP A 193 11.83 30.95 8.88
N HIS A 194 11.70 32.12 8.28
CA HIS A 194 10.68 33.13 8.64
C HIS A 194 9.27 32.63 8.30
N THR A 195 9.09 31.75 7.33
CA THR A 195 7.75 31.21 7.00
C THR A 195 7.16 30.31 8.10
N ASN A 196 7.96 29.88 9.07
CA ASN A 196 7.48 29.18 10.26
C ASN A 196 6.64 30.06 11.21
N LEU A 197 6.66 31.40 11.02
CA LEU A 197 5.91 32.37 11.81
C LEU A 197 4.58 32.76 11.17
N GLU A 198 4.34 32.34 9.91
CA GLU A 198 3.11 32.66 9.19
C GLU A 198 2.04 31.60 9.44
N ASP A 199 0.82 32.02 9.77
CA ASP A 199 -0.28 31.09 10.13
C ASP A 199 -1.13 30.65 8.91
N GLU A 200 -0.64 30.83 7.68
CA GLU A 200 -1.36 30.41 6.48
C GLU A 200 -1.54 28.89 6.37
N TYR A 201 -0.57 28.13 6.83
CA TYR A 201 -0.57 26.66 6.72
C TYR A 201 -1.26 26.02 7.92
N ALA A 202 -2.06 24.98 7.68
CA ALA A 202 -2.81 24.29 8.71
C ALA A 202 -1.94 23.79 9.88
N ARG A 203 -0.69 23.40 9.61
CA ARG A 203 0.27 22.95 10.62
C ARG A 203 0.72 24.12 11.52
N ASN A 204 1.01 25.27 10.93
CA ASN A 204 1.37 26.48 11.68
C ASN A 204 0.21 26.95 12.55
N LYS A 205 -1.06 26.85 12.07
CA LYS A 205 -2.24 27.14 12.91
C LYS A 205 -2.31 26.26 14.15
N VAL A 206 -2.02 24.96 14.00
CA VAL A 206 -1.97 24.06 15.16
C VAL A 206 -0.87 24.47 16.11
N ARG A 207 0.35 24.72 15.60
CA ARG A 207 1.54 25.10 16.38
C ARG A 207 1.35 26.43 17.14
N LEU A 208 0.85 27.44 16.45
CA LEU A 208 0.79 28.81 16.99
C LEU A 208 -0.48 29.08 17.81
N ASN A 209 -1.59 28.41 17.47
CA ASN A 209 -2.88 28.78 18.06
C ASN A 209 -3.47 27.63 18.93
N ILE A 210 -3.26 26.37 18.62
CA ILE A 210 -3.89 25.25 19.35
C ILE A 210 -2.99 24.72 20.46
N VAL A 211 -1.75 24.37 20.15
CA VAL A 211 -0.81 23.83 21.14
C VAL A 211 -0.60 24.75 22.34
N PRO A 212 -0.39 26.08 22.16
CA PRO A 212 -0.26 26.99 23.29
C PRO A 212 -1.49 27.06 24.19
N GLN A 213 -2.70 26.95 23.62
CA GLN A 213 -3.95 26.93 24.42
C GLN A 213 -4.05 25.66 25.25
N MET A 214 -3.60 24.50 24.69
CA MET A 214 -3.55 23.28 25.45
C MET A 214 -2.53 23.31 26.59
N GLU A 215 -1.37 23.95 26.38
CA GLU A 215 -0.34 24.16 27.41
C GLU A 215 -0.78 25.18 28.47
N ALA A 216 -1.61 26.15 28.09
CA ALA A 216 -2.24 27.07 29.07
C ALA A 216 -3.23 26.35 30.01
N ILE A 217 -3.88 25.29 29.52
CA ILE A 217 -4.73 24.40 30.35
C ILE A 217 -3.87 23.50 31.24
N ASN A 218 -2.86 22.89 30.63
CA ASN A 218 -1.92 22.02 31.33
C ASN A 218 -0.51 22.17 30.73
N PRO A 219 0.48 22.69 31.45
CA PRO A 219 1.85 22.86 30.95
C PRO A 219 2.51 21.56 30.43
N ARG A 220 2.00 20.42 30.85
CA ARG A 220 2.45 19.10 30.36
C ARG A 220 1.56 18.52 29.26
N ALA A 221 0.77 19.34 28.57
CA ALA A 221 -0.19 18.87 27.57
C ALA A 221 0.49 18.05 26.46
N VAL A 222 1.60 18.52 25.91
CA VAL A 222 2.33 17.82 24.84
C VAL A 222 2.88 16.47 25.31
N ASP A 223 3.42 16.40 26.54
CA ASP A 223 3.93 15.14 27.12
C ASP A 223 2.79 14.12 27.35
N ASN A 224 1.68 14.61 27.89
CA ASN A 224 0.50 13.78 28.14
C ASN A 224 -0.12 13.24 26.83
N ILE A 225 -0.17 14.07 25.80
CA ILE A 225 -0.64 13.66 24.47
C ILE A 225 0.29 12.64 23.87
N SER A 226 1.61 12.82 23.99
CA SER A 226 2.60 11.85 23.53
C SER A 226 2.44 10.50 24.24
N THR A 227 2.25 10.53 25.56
CA THR A 227 1.95 9.32 26.34
C THR A 227 0.65 8.66 25.86
N THR A 228 -0.38 9.43 25.52
CA THR A 228 -1.62 8.91 24.96
C THR A 228 -1.38 8.24 23.59
N MET A 229 -0.57 8.85 22.73
CA MET A 229 -0.20 8.24 21.44
C MET A 229 0.57 6.94 21.64
N ASP A 230 1.45 6.84 22.62
CA ASP A 230 2.18 5.61 22.94
C ASP A 230 1.23 4.51 23.42
N ASN A 231 0.30 4.82 24.31
CA ASN A 231 -0.74 3.88 24.76
C ASN A 231 -1.62 3.41 23.59
N LEU A 232 -2.00 4.30 22.68
CA LEU A 232 -2.76 3.94 21.47
C LEU A 232 -1.94 3.06 20.53
N ARG A 233 -0.63 3.23 20.49
CA ARG A 233 0.27 2.39 19.69
C ARG A 233 0.31 0.95 20.20
N GLU A 234 0.33 0.76 21.53
CA GLU A 234 0.21 -0.58 22.12
C GLU A 234 -1.13 -1.25 21.75
N VAL A 235 -2.24 -0.50 21.80
CA VAL A 235 -3.53 -0.99 21.35
C VAL A 235 -3.53 -1.31 19.86
N TYR A 236 -2.87 -0.49 19.05
CA TYR A 236 -2.73 -0.71 17.61
C TYR A 236 -1.91 -1.97 17.29
N ASN A 237 -0.87 -2.29 18.08
CA ASN A 237 -0.11 -3.54 17.94
C ASN A 237 -1.02 -4.76 18.18
N ILE A 238 -1.89 -4.71 19.19
CA ILE A 238 -2.90 -5.75 19.43
C ILE A 238 -3.87 -5.85 18.25
N TYR A 239 -4.29 -4.71 17.70
CA TYR A 239 -5.16 -4.68 16.52
C TYR A 239 -4.50 -5.33 15.29
N ILE A 240 -3.22 -5.04 15.01
CA ILE A 240 -2.48 -5.65 13.90
C ILE A 240 -2.37 -7.16 14.09
N TRP A 241 -2.00 -7.62 15.29
CA TRP A 241 -1.95 -9.03 15.60
C TRP A 241 -3.32 -9.71 15.39
N TRP A 242 -4.40 -9.06 15.85
CA TRP A 242 -5.76 -9.56 15.62
C TRP A 242 -6.09 -9.64 14.12
N MET A 243 -5.70 -8.64 13.33
CA MET A 243 -5.93 -8.66 11.87
C MET A 243 -5.17 -9.79 11.16
N GLU A 244 -3.99 -10.16 11.63
CA GLU A 244 -3.29 -11.35 11.13
C GLU A 244 -4.10 -12.63 11.35
N GLN A 245 -4.71 -12.78 12.55
CA GLN A 245 -5.60 -13.91 12.84
C GLN A 245 -6.87 -13.89 11.97
N VAL A 246 -7.43 -12.71 11.75
CA VAL A 246 -8.58 -12.52 10.85
C VAL A 246 -8.21 -12.93 9.43
N HIS A 247 -7.06 -12.50 8.94
CA HIS A 247 -6.59 -12.87 7.59
C HIS A 247 -6.44 -14.39 7.45
N GLN A 248 -5.78 -15.04 8.41
CA GLN A 248 -5.60 -16.49 8.40
C GLN A 248 -6.92 -17.26 8.46
N ARG A 249 -7.90 -16.74 9.22
CA ARG A 249 -9.20 -17.39 9.42
C ARG A 249 -10.18 -17.15 8.27
N CYS A 250 -10.25 -15.92 7.79
CA CYS A 250 -11.29 -15.49 6.86
C CYS A 250 -10.85 -15.50 5.40
N CYS A 251 -9.53 -15.47 5.13
CA CYS A 251 -9.01 -15.26 3.78
C CYS A 251 -8.29 -16.50 3.25
N SER A 252 -8.40 -16.70 1.94
CA SER A 252 -7.60 -17.68 1.18
C SER A 252 -7.22 -17.10 -0.17
N LEU A 253 -6.03 -17.45 -0.66
CA LEU A 253 -5.57 -17.04 -1.98
C LEU A 253 -5.99 -18.08 -3.01
N LEU A 254 -6.64 -17.65 -4.09
CA LEU A 254 -6.99 -18.49 -5.20
C LEU A 254 -5.79 -18.71 -6.14
N PRO A 255 -5.77 -19.76 -6.96
CA PRO A 255 -4.70 -19.97 -7.96
C PRO A 255 -4.54 -18.79 -8.94
N THR A 256 -5.58 -17.99 -9.13
CA THR A 256 -5.57 -16.77 -9.95
C THR A 256 -4.88 -15.59 -9.28
N GLY A 257 -4.48 -15.71 -8.01
CA GLY A 257 -3.97 -14.61 -7.21
C GLY A 257 -5.06 -13.75 -6.54
N ASP A 258 -6.34 -13.98 -6.86
CA ASP A 258 -7.45 -13.28 -6.23
C ASP A 258 -7.61 -13.72 -4.76
N MET A 259 -7.93 -12.79 -3.88
CA MET A 259 -8.18 -13.11 -2.47
C MET A 259 -9.66 -13.40 -2.23
N ARG A 260 -9.94 -14.60 -1.73
CA ARG A 260 -11.28 -15.00 -1.29
C ARG A 260 -11.45 -14.69 0.20
N ILE A 261 -12.52 -13.98 0.55
CA ILE A 261 -12.91 -13.68 1.93
C ILE A 261 -14.21 -14.42 2.23
N ASP A 262 -14.21 -15.29 3.23
CA ASP A 262 -15.34 -16.10 3.65
C ASP A 262 -16.35 -15.24 4.42
N ILE A 263 -17.57 -15.08 3.92
CA ILE A 263 -18.60 -14.21 4.52
C ILE A 263 -19.06 -14.73 5.88
N PRO A 264 -19.40 -16.02 6.08
CA PRO A 264 -19.76 -16.57 7.39
C PRO A 264 -18.68 -16.32 8.45
N GLN A 265 -17.42 -16.57 8.13
CA GLN A 265 -16.31 -16.33 9.04
C GLN A 265 -16.15 -14.83 9.37
N LEU A 266 -16.22 -13.97 8.36
CA LEU A 266 -16.17 -12.51 8.51
C LEU A 266 -17.27 -12.02 9.46
N LEU A 267 -18.51 -12.45 9.25
CA LEU A 267 -19.66 -12.02 10.06
C LEU A 267 -19.62 -12.55 11.50
N SER A 268 -18.86 -13.62 11.77
CA SER A 268 -18.65 -14.15 13.13
C SER A 268 -17.65 -13.35 13.96
N LEU A 269 -16.94 -12.40 13.37
CA LEU A 269 -15.95 -11.58 14.06
C LEU A 269 -16.61 -10.55 14.99
N PRO A 270 -15.93 -10.12 16.07
CA PRO A 270 -16.43 -9.07 16.95
C PRO A 270 -16.68 -7.73 16.26
N SER A 271 -15.90 -7.43 15.24
CA SER A 271 -15.98 -6.18 14.45
C SER A 271 -15.81 -6.45 12.95
N PRO A 272 -16.85 -6.99 12.27
CA PRO A 272 -16.77 -7.32 10.85
C PRO A 272 -16.50 -6.09 9.96
N LEU A 273 -17.04 -4.92 10.34
CA LEU A 273 -16.82 -3.67 9.57
C LEU A 273 -15.34 -3.25 9.59
N SER A 274 -14.68 -3.30 10.73
CA SER A 274 -13.26 -2.96 10.86
C SER A 274 -12.38 -3.96 10.12
N ALA A 275 -12.71 -5.26 10.23
CA ALA A 275 -12.02 -6.30 9.51
C ALA A 275 -12.15 -6.11 7.99
N LEU A 276 -13.36 -5.88 7.50
CA LEU A 276 -13.62 -5.67 6.07
C LEU A 276 -12.92 -4.43 5.53
N HIS A 277 -12.89 -3.34 6.31
CA HIS A 277 -12.18 -2.11 5.95
C HIS A 277 -10.68 -2.37 5.74
N GLU A 278 -10.05 -3.14 6.62
CA GLU A 278 -8.62 -3.44 6.53
C GLU A 278 -8.33 -4.44 5.40
N LEU A 279 -9.12 -5.53 5.30
CA LEU A 279 -8.96 -6.55 4.26
C LEU A 279 -9.13 -5.98 2.84
N LEU A 280 -10.01 -5.00 2.67
CA LEU A 280 -10.27 -4.35 1.39
C LEU A 280 -9.51 -3.04 1.19
N SER A 281 -8.55 -2.72 2.06
CA SER A 281 -7.72 -1.51 1.90
C SER A 281 -7.01 -1.41 0.54
N PRO A 282 -6.57 -2.52 -0.12
CA PRO A 282 -6.00 -2.44 -1.46
C PRO A 282 -7.00 -1.95 -2.53
N ALA A 283 -8.30 -2.19 -2.33
CA ALA A 283 -9.34 -1.77 -3.28
C ALA A 283 -9.67 -0.27 -3.20
N CYS A 284 -9.13 0.45 -2.20
CA CYS A 284 -9.34 1.89 -2.02
C CYS A 284 -10.84 2.30 -1.99
N LEU A 285 -11.70 1.44 -1.45
CA LEU A 285 -13.14 1.68 -1.37
C LEU A 285 -13.48 2.76 -0.34
N SER A 286 -14.53 3.52 -0.63
CA SER A 286 -15.07 4.47 0.34
C SER A 286 -15.68 3.74 1.56
N ARG A 287 -15.74 4.43 2.71
CA ARG A 287 -16.41 3.89 3.91
C ARG A 287 -17.88 3.54 3.63
N ALA A 288 -18.55 4.28 2.76
CA ALA A 288 -19.93 4.01 2.36
C ALA A 288 -20.03 2.69 1.56
N ASP A 289 -19.09 2.45 0.62
CA ASP A 289 -19.05 1.19 -0.14
C ASP A 289 -18.82 -0.01 0.77
N ILE A 290 -17.87 0.09 1.71
CA ILE A 290 -17.58 -0.98 2.68
C ILE A 290 -18.79 -1.27 3.57
N SER A 291 -19.50 -0.23 4.02
CA SER A 291 -20.74 -0.40 4.81
C SER A 291 -21.84 -1.06 3.97
N SER A 292 -21.96 -0.70 2.70
CA SER A 292 -22.90 -1.30 1.75
C SER A 292 -22.56 -2.76 1.47
N LEU A 293 -21.27 -3.08 1.30
CA LEU A 293 -20.79 -4.46 1.16
C LEU A 293 -21.12 -5.30 2.39
N LEU A 294 -20.86 -4.79 3.59
CA LEU A 294 -21.17 -5.50 4.82
C LEU A 294 -22.67 -5.77 4.96
N TYR A 295 -23.50 -4.77 4.64
CA TYR A 295 -24.95 -4.96 4.62
C TYR A 295 -25.37 -6.07 3.65
N ILE A 296 -24.81 -6.10 2.44
CA ILE A 296 -25.09 -7.17 1.46
C ILE A 296 -24.67 -8.53 2.01
N CYS A 297 -23.49 -8.65 2.63
CA CYS A 297 -23.04 -9.89 3.26
C CYS A 297 -24.00 -10.37 4.35
N GLN A 298 -24.52 -9.47 5.19
CA GLN A 298 -25.48 -9.79 6.22
C GLN A 298 -26.81 -10.30 5.64
N GLN A 299 -27.30 -9.68 4.55
CA GLN A 299 -28.52 -10.14 3.89
C GLN A 299 -28.38 -11.52 3.23
N ALA A 300 -27.18 -11.80 2.68
CA ALA A 300 -26.90 -13.09 2.04
C ALA A 300 -26.91 -14.29 3.00
N THR A 301 -26.71 -14.06 4.30
CA THR A 301 -26.66 -15.11 5.33
C THR A 301 -27.95 -15.29 6.12
N LEU A 302 -28.94 -14.41 5.94
CA LEU A 302 -30.23 -14.55 6.63
C LEU A 302 -31.00 -15.75 6.05
N PRO A 303 -31.56 -16.64 6.92
CA PRO A 303 -32.43 -17.70 6.45
C PRO A 303 -33.68 -17.10 5.80
N THR A 304 -34.07 -17.66 4.66
CA THR A 304 -35.24 -17.21 3.85
C THR A 304 -36.57 -17.20 4.59
N SER A 305 -36.63 -17.73 5.81
CA SER A 305 -37.85 -17.82 6.65
C SER A 305 -38.12 -16.57 7.49
N THR A 306 -37.24 -15.59 7.54
CA THR A 306 -37.41 -14.37 8.38
C THR A 306 -37.77 -13.13 7.57
N ALA A 307 -38.06 -13.27 6.27
CA ALA A 307 -38.60 -12.16 5.47
C ALA A 307 -40.00 -11.78 6.01
N LEU A 308 -40.13 -10.57 6.57
CA LEU A 308 -41.39 -9.97 6.90
C LEU A 308 -42.30 -9.93 5.67
N PRO A 309 -43.62 -10.26 5.79
CA PRO A 309 -44.52 -10.49 4.66
C PRO A 309 -44.87 -9.23 3.83
N TYR A 310 -44.18 -8.14 3.97
CA TYR A 310 -44.56 -6.87 3.35
C TYR A 310 -43.38 -6.06 2.80
N GLN A 311 -42.47 -6.66 2.00
CA GLN A 311 -41.62 -5.87 1.08
C GLN A 311 -41.01 -6.77 0.00
N CYS A 312 -41.44 -6.55 -1.23
CA CYS A 312 -40.84 -6.89 -2.52
C CYS A 312 -40.29 -8.28 -2.76
N GLU A 313 -41.05 -9.09 -3.47
CA GLU A 313 -40.68 -10.39 -4.09
C GLU A 313 -39.55 -10.34 -5.13
N SER A 314 -38.67 -9.35 -5.15
CA SER A 314 -37.72 -9.18 -6.27
C SER A 314 -36.22 -9.22 -5.95
N ASN A 315 -35.76 -9.53 -4.71
CA ASN A 315 -34.35 -9.26 -4.41
C ASN A 315 -33.48 -10.38 -3.82
N SER A 316 -33.97 -11.61 -3.61
CA SER A 316 -33.12 -12.68 -3.03
C SER A 316 -32.20 -13.41 -4.01
N ARG A 317 -32.26 -13.13 -5.32
CA ARG A 317 -31.42 -13.75 -6.36
C ARG A 317 -30.35 -12.83 -6.98
N THR A 318 -30.27 -11.56 -6.60
CA THR A 318 -29.47 -10.55 -7.30
C THR A 318 -28.27 -10.00 -6.51
N LEU A 319 -27.86 -10.63 -5.40
CA LEU A 319 -26.74 -10.16 -4.60
C LEU A 319 -25.39 -10.64 -5.16
N SER A 320 -25.34 -11.83 -5.75
CA SER A 320 -24.15 -12.35 -6.42
C SER A 320 -23.89 -11.58 -7.73
N GLY A 321 -22.64 -11.19 -7.96
CA GLY A 321 -22.20 -10.46 -9.14
C GLY A 321 -22.17 -8.93 -8.98
N LYS A 322 -22.52 -8.36 -7.82
CA LYS A 322 -22.28 -6.93 -7.57
C LYS A 322 -20.78 -6.65 -7.50
N VAL A 323 -20.37 -5.57 -8.17
CA VAL A 323 -18.97 -5.15 -8.30
C VAL A 323 -18.80 -3.80 -7.61
N PHE A 324 -17.71 -3.68 -6.83
CA PHE A 324 -17.27 -2.45 -6.17
C PHE A 324 -15.81 -2.18 -6.55
N GLY A 325 -15.41 -0.91 -6.58
CA GLY A 325 -14.04 -0.53 -6.93
C GLY A 325 -13.84 -0.29 -8.42
N GLN A 326 -12.57 -0.11 -8.80
CA GLN A 326 -12.13 0.17 -10.17
C GLN A 326 -11.36 -1.03 -10.73
N GLU A 327 -11.22 -1.09 -12.05
CA GLU A 327 -10.47 -2.13 -12.75
C GLU A 327 -9.06 -2.33 -12.15
N GLY A 328 -8.66 -3.59 -11.94
CA GLY A 328 -7.41 -3.97 -11.26
C GLY A 328 -7.47 -3.97 -9.73
N ARG A 329 -8.60 -3.53 -9.13
CA ARG A 329 -8.83 -3.50 -7.67
C ARG A 329 -10.31 -3.68 -7.32
N ARG A 330 -11.00 -4.51 -8.09
CA ARG A 330 -12.43 -4.75 -7.89
C ARG A 330 -12.70 -5.74 -6.77
N VAL A 331 -13.82 -5.55 -6.11
CA VAL A 331 -14.39 -6.51 -5.15
C VAL A 331 -15.72 -6.98 -5.68
N ILE A 332 -15.93 -8.28 -5.74
CA ILE A 332 -17.21 -8.87 -6.13
C ILE A 332 -17.80 -9.71 -5.01
N VAL A 333 -19.12 -9.70 -4.93
CA VAL A 333 -19.88 -10.61 -4.06
C VAL A 333 -20.16 -11.88 -4.86
N ASP A 334 -19.65 -13.02 -4.40
CA ASP A 334 -19.91 -14.32 -5.03
C ASP A 334 -20.38 -15.35 -4.00
N ARG A 335 -21.66 -15.67 -4.03
CA ARG A 335 -22.32 -16.66 -3.14
C ARG A 335 -22.03 -16.41 -1.65
N ASP A 336 -21.14 -17.22 -1.07
CA ASP A 336 -20.75 -17.23 0.33
C ASP A 336 -19.43 -16.49 0.61
N CYS A 337 -18.89 -15.80 -0.39
CA CYS A 337 -17.61 -15.11 -0.26
C CYS A 337 -17.58 -13.75 -0.98
N LEU A 338 -16.61 -12.92 -0.58
CA LEU A 338 -16.15 -11.80 -1.37
C LEU A 338 -14.86 -12.19 -2.07
N LEU A 339 -14.68 -11.72 -3.29
CA LEU A 339 -13.44 -11.88 -4.04
C LEU A 339 -12.84 -10.50 -4.31
N LEU A 340 -11.61 -10.30 -3.86
CA LEU A 340 -10.80 -9.13 -4.18
C LEU A 340 -9.87 -9.50 -5.33
N GLU A 341 -9.93 -8.70 -6.38
CA GLU A 341 -9.13 -8.86 -7.59
C GLU A 341 -7.64 -8.75 -7.31
N ALA A 342 -6.83 -9.65 -7.88
CA ALA A 342 -5.38 -9.61 -7.79
C ALA A 342 -4.81 -8.36 -8.48
N GLU A 343 -3.83 -7.69 -7.87
CA GLU A 343 -3.15 -6.54 -8.50
C GLU A 343 -2.41 -6.93 -9.79
N GLN A 344 -1.90 -8.14 -9.83
CA GLN A 344 -1.21 -8.70 -11.00
C GLN A 344 -1.82 -10.07 -11.31
N TYR A 345 -2.37 -10.19 -12.48
CA TYR A 345 -2.86 -11.45 -13.03
C TYR A 345 -2.02 -11.84 -14.24
N THR A 346 -1.36 -12.98 -14.14
CA THR A 346 -0.65 -13.56 -15.29
C THR A 346 -1.62 -14.38 -16.08
N GLN A 347 -1.97 -13.92 -17.27
CA GLN A 347 -2.87 -14.66 -18.16
C GLN A 347 -2.16 -15.93 -18.67
N PRO A 348 -2.78 -17.12 -18.54
CA PRO A 348 -2.23 -18.33 -19.12
C PRO A 348 -2.08 -18.21 -20.64
N THR A 349 -1.19 -18.98 -21.20
CA THR A 349 -0.95 -19.01 -22.66
C THR A 349 -1.46 -20.31 -23.24
N ILE A 350 -2.15 -20.24 -24.39
CA ILE A 350 -2.55 -21.42 -25.15
C ILE A 350 -1.53 -21.66 -26.26
N CYS A 351 -0.88 -22.81 -26.20
CA CYS A 351 -0.02 -23.32 -27.26
C CYS A 351 -0.73 -24.46 -27.97
N HIS A 352 -0.53 -24.61 -29.30
CA HIS A 352 -1.08 -25.73 -30.04
C HIS A 352 -0.11 -26.22 -31.12
N THR A 353 -0.15 -27.53 -31.38
CA THR A 353 0.66 -28.20 -32.40
C THR A 353 -0.20 -29.23 -33.13
N VAL A 354 0.14 -29.54 -34.40
CA VAL A 354 -0.59 -30.50 -35.23
C VAL A 354 0.26 -31.78 -35.38
N HIS A 355 -0.34 -32.93 -35.11
CA HIS A 355 0.31 -34.23 -35.20
C HIS A 355 -0.54 -35.23 -35.98
N PRO A 356 0.08 -36.25 -36.60
CA PRO A 356 -0.65 -37.42 -37.06
C PRO A 356 -1.31 -38.14 -35.89
N ILE A 357 -2.55 -38.64 -36.05
CA ILE A 357 -3.27 -39.33 -34.97
C ILE A 357 -2.50 -40.56 -34.44
N SER A 358 -1.70 -41.21 -35.29
CA SER A 358 -0.89 -42.38 -34.92
C SER A 358 0.21 -42.07 -33.90
N GLU A 359 0.60 -40.80 -33.75
CA GLU A 359 1.65 -40.35 -32.84
C GLU A 359 1.08 -39.75 -31.55
N VAL A 360 -0.25 -39.60 -31.45
CA VAL A 360 -0.89 -38.91 -30.31
C VAL A 360 -1.56 -39.94 -29.39
N HIS A 361 -1.14 -39.93 -28.13
CA HIS A 361 -1.85 -40.64 -27.07
C HIS A 361 -2.81 -39.70 -26.38
N ILE A 362 -4.12 -39.91 -26.57
CA ILE A 362 -5.15 -39.04 -25.96
C ILE A 362 -5.26 -39.36 -24.47
N VAL A 363 -4.91 -38.39 -23.64
CA VAL A 363 -5.05 -38.44 -22.18
C VAL A 363 -6.20 -37.57 -21.73
N LYS A 364 -6.83 -37.93 -20.63
CA LYS A 364 -7.93 -37.13 -20.05
C LYS A 364 -7.33 -36.12 -19.08
N ASP A 365 -6.97 -34.96 -19.62
CA ASP A 365 -6.45 -33.83 -18.86
C ASP A 365 -7.25 -32.58 -19.25
N PRO A 366 -7.83 -31.82 -18.29
CA PRO A 366 -8.56 -30.62 -18.58
C PRO A 366 -7.71 -29.50 -19.20
N HIS A 367 -6.39 -29.51 -18.97
CA HIS A 367 -5.44 -28.53 -19.55
C HIS A 367 -5.01 -28.87 -20.96
N LEU A 368 -5.46 -30.02 -21.49
CA LEU A 368 -5.19 -30.45 -22.86
C LEU A 368 -6.48 -30.59 -23.66
N ALA A 369 -6.46 -30.12 -24.89
CA ALA A 369 -7.52 -30.39 -25.85
C ALA A 369 -6.98 -31.11 -27.08
N TYR A 370 -7.74 -32.09 -27.54
CA TYR A 370 -7.48 -32.83 -28.76
C TYR A 370 -8.59 -32.55 -29.77
N LEU A 371 -8.24 -31.82 -30.83
CA LEU A 371 -9.20 -31.36 -31.84
C LEU A 371 -8.87 -32.00 -33.19
N ASP A 372 -9.87 -32.45 -33.91
CA ASP A 372 -9.74 -32.98 -35.27
C ASP A 372 -9.28 -31.88 -36.22
N ALA A 373 -8.03 -31.91 -36.67
CA ALA A 373 -7.46 -30.91 -37.54
C ALA A 373 -8.11 -30.85 -38.92
N ASP A 374 -8.70 -31.96 -39.37
CA ASP A 374 -9.35 -32.04 -40.68
C ASP A 374 -10.75 -31.39 -40.67
N LYS A 375 -11.31 -31.10 -39.47
CA LYS A 375 -12.56 -30.35 -39.29
C LYS A 375 -12.37 -28.84 -39.05
N LEU A 376 -11.12 -28.42 -38.89
CA LEU A 376 -10.81 -26.97 -38.74
C LEU A 376 -10.86 -26.28 -40.10
N SER A 377 -11.40 -25.06 -40.10
CA SER A 377 -11.56 -24.29 -41.34
C SER A 377 -10.35 -23.40 -41.67
N GLY A 378 -9.42 -23.20 -40.73
CA GLY A 378 -8.28 -22.30 -40.97
C GLY A 378 -7.40 -21.99 -39.76
N GLN A 379 -7.21 -20.74 -39.45
CA GLN A 379 -6.28 -20.29 -38.41
C GLN A 379 -6.95 -20.29 -37.04
N LEU A 380 -6.43 -21.04 -36.10
CA LEU A 380 -6.81 -20.99 -34.70
C LEU A 380 -6.32 -19.71 -34.06
N THR A 381 -7.20 -19.02 -33.35
CA THR A 381 -6.89 -17.82 -32.59
C THR A 381 -7.34 -17.95 -31.13
N VAL A 382 -6.72 -17.15 -30.25
CA VAL A 382 -7.03 -17.14 -28.82
C VAL A 382 -7.67 -15.81 -28.46
N ARG A 383 -8.81 -15.87 -27.76
CA ARG A 383 -9.50 -14.68 -27.26
C ARG A 383 -10.25 -14.95 -25.94
N THR A 384 -10.71 -13.92 -25.29
CA THR A 384 -11.67 -13.98 -24.17
C THR A 384 -13.11 -14.07 -24.69
N PRO A 385 -14.10 -14.42 -23.81
CA PRO A 385 -15.51 -14.47 -24.16
C PRO A 385 -16.08 -13.14 -24.69
N LEU A 386 -16.96 -13.24 -25.65
CA LEU A 386 -17.77 -12.14 -26.15
C LEU A 386 -19.26 -12.37 -25.82
N THR A 387 -20.01 -11.27 -25.72
CA THR A 387 -21.46 -11.35 -25.52
C THR A 387 -22.13 -12.09 -26.66
N GLY A 388 -22.92 -13.12 -26.32
CA GLY A 388 -23.62 -13.92 -27.31
C GLY A 388 -22.87 -15.16 -27.81
N ASP A 389 -21.63 -15.38 -27.35
CA ASP A 389 -20.87 -16.60 -27.69
C ASP A 389 -21.65 -17.87 -27.39
N THR A 390 -21.67 -18.79 -28.37
CA THR A 390 -22.29 -20.12 -28.25
C THR A 390 -21.35 -21.19 -28.74
N PHE A 391 -21.43 -22.37 -28.15
CA PHE A 391 -20.73 -23.57 -28.64
C PHE A 391 -21.52 -24.83 -28.32
N ALA A 392 -21.13 -25.97 -28.93
CA ALA A 392 -21.69 -27.27 -28.63
C ALA A 392 -20.71 -28.05 -27.73
N PRO A 393 -20.89 -28.08 -26.40
CA PRO A 393 -19.98 -28.76 -25.50
C PRO A 393 -19.89 -30.27 -25.84
N PHE A 394 -18.67 -30.82 -25.84
CA PHE A 394 -18.43 -32.23 -26.05
C PHE A 394 -19.27 -33.09 -25.10
N GLY A 395 -19.99 -34.08 -25.66
CA GLY A 395 -20.86 -35.01 -24.91
C GLY A 395 -22.32 -34.51 -24.75
N MET A 396 -22.72 -33.43 -25.44
CA MET A 396 -24.11 -32.94 -25.45
C MET A 396 -24.84 -33.24 -26.77
N GLY A 397 -24.32 -34.12 -27.60
CA GLY A 397 -24.96 -34.52 -28.85
C GLY A 397 -25.14 -33.40 -29.85
N GLY A 398 -24.22 -32.45 -29.91
CA GLY A 398 -24.23 -31.32 -30.84
C GLY A 398 -25.19 -30.15 -30.47
N ARG A 399 -25.85 -30.20 -29.31
CA ARG A 399 -26.70 -29.11 -28.85
C ARG A 399 -25.87 -27.87 -28.49
N ARG A 400 -26.20 -26.76 -29.10
CA ARG A 400 -25.55 -25.46 -28.78
C ARG A 400 -26.06 -24.91 -27.46
N LYS A 401 -25.15 -24.29 -26.71
CA LYS A 401 -25.42 -23.61 -25.45
C LYS A 401 -24.72 -22.24 -25.44
N LEU A 402 -25.34 -21.24 -24.82
CA LEU A 402 -24.66 -19.99 -24.54
C LEU A 402 -23.43 -20.25 -23.66
N LEU A 403 -22.32 -19.63 -24.00
CA LEU A 403 -21.09 -19.77 -23.22
C LEU A 403 -21.26 -19.21 -21.79
N SER A 404 -21.99 -18.11 -21.65
CA SER A 404 -22.34 -17.52 -20.34
C SER A 404 -23.09 -18.51 -19.43
N ASP A 405 -24.05 -19.27 -20.01
CA ASP A 405 -24.80 -20.28 -19.26
C ASP A 405 -23.94 -21.48 -18.91
N TYR A 406 -23.08 -21.90 -19.84
CA TYR A 406 -22.11 -22.96 -19.58
C TYR A 406 -21.16 -22.59 -18.43
N MET A 407 -20.58 -21.37 -18.44
CA MET A 407 -19.70 -20.88 -17.38
C MET A 407 -20.42 -20.75 -16.03
N THR A 408 -21.71 -20.38 -16.07
CA THR A 408 -22.55 -20.30 -14.86
C THR A 408 -22.81 -21.68 -14.27
N ASP A 409 -23.10 -22.67 -15.09
CA ASP A 409 -23.28 -24.07 -14.65
C ASP A 409 -21.99 -24.66 -14.09
N GLN A 410 -20.83 -24.22 -14.61
CA GLN A 410 -19.51 -24.58 -14.06
C GLN A 410 -19.19 -23.81 -12.77
N LYS A 411 -20.12 -22.99 -12.27
CA LYS A 411 -19.98 -22.18 -11.06
C LYS A 411 -18.80 -21.20 -11.10
N MET A 412 -18.42 -20.73 -12.27
CA MET A 412 -17.36 -19.74 -12.44
C MET A 412 -17.78 -18.39 -11.86
N ASN A 413 -16.90 -17.76 -11.09
CA ASN A 413 -17.08 -16.39 -10.63
C ASN A 413 -16.88 -15.39 -11.78
N LEU A 414 -17.15 -14.10 -11.52
CA LEU A 414 -17.07 -13.07 -12.57
C LEU A 414 -15.65 -12.91 -13.12
N PHE A 415 -14.62 -12.91 -12.28
CA PHE A 415 -13.23 -12.79 -12.72
C PHE A 415 -12.81 -13.97 -13.58
N GLU A 416 -13.19 -15.19 -13.19
CA GLU A 416 -12.92 -16.39 -13.99
C GLU A 416 -13.61 -16.32 -15.36
N LYS A 417 -14.86 -15.81 -15.41
CA LYS A 417 -15.60 -15.65 -16.68
C LYS A 417 -14.93 -14.65 -17.62
N GLU A 418 -14.53 -13.49 -17.09
CA GLU A 418 -13.87 -12.43 -17.88
C GLU A 418 -12.49 -12.85 -18.40
N ARG A 419 -11.75 -13.62 -17.59
CA ARG A 419 -10.39 -14.10 -17.89
C ARG A 419 -10.33 -15.42 -18.63
N GLN A 420 -11.47 -16.07 -18.87
CA GLN A 420 -11.53 -17.37 -19.55
C GLN A 420 -10.95 -17.26 -20.96
N LEU A 421 -9.98 -18.10 -21.28
CA LEU A 421 -9.46 -18.19 -22.65
C LEU A 421 -10.25 -19.18 -23.48
N LEU A 422 -10.45 -18.80 -24.73
CA LEU A 422 -11.09 -19.61 -25.76
C LEU A 422 -10.11 -19.81 -26.91
N LEU A 423 -10.00 -21.06 -27.38
CA LEU A 423 -9.40 -21.34 -28.67
C LEU A 423 -10.52 -21.38 -29.70
N VAL A 424 -10.43 -20.54 -30.72
CA VAL A 424 -11.49 -20.37 -31.72
C VAL A 424 -10.99 -20.63 -33.14
N ASP A 425 -11.83 -21.20 -33.99
CA ASP A 425 -11.64 -21.40 -35.42
C ASP A 425 -12.59 -20.46 -36.17
N GLY A 426 -12.08 -19.29 -36.57
CA GLY A 426 -12.92 -18.18 -37.02
C GLY A 426 -13.84 -17.71 -35.89
N ASP A 427 -15.16 -17.77 -36.09
CA ASP A 427 -16.15 -17.40 -35.08
C ASP A 427 -16.60 -18.56 -34.18
N GLU A 428 -16.16 -19.78 -34.46
CA GLU A 428 -16.60 -20.96 -33.74
C GLU A 428 -15.64 -21.33 -32.61
N ILE A 429 -16.16 -21.52 -31.40
CA ILE A 429 -15.36 -21.96 -30.24
C ILE A 429 -15.00 -23.42 -30.42
N ALA A 430 -13.70 -23.70 -30.50
CA ALA A 430 -13.15 -25.04 -30.58
C ALA A 430 -12.88 -25.62 -29.17
N TRP A 431 -12.40 -24.79 -28.24
CA TRP A 431 -12.11 -25.20 -26.87
C TRP A 431 -12.29 -24.07 -25.89
N VAL A 432 -12.98 -24.32 -24.78
CA VAL A 432 -12.96 -23.50 -23.58
C VAL A 432 -11.77 -23.98 -22.74
N ALA A 433 -10.68 -23.22 -22.74
CA ALA A 433 -9.40 -23.63 -22.21
C ALA A 433 -9.47 -24.06 -20.74
N GLY A 434 -8.80 -25.17 -20.42
CA GLY A 434 -8.84 -25.76 -19.08
C GLY A 434 -10.16 -26.43 -18.72
N ARG A 435 -11.11 -26.55 -19.67
CA ARG A 435 -12.46 -27.08 -19.39
C ARG A 435 -12.93 -28.06 -20.46
N ARG A 436 -13.57 -27.62 -21.52
CA ARG A 436 -14.23 -28.55 -22.46
C ARG A 436 -14.09 -28.11 -23.92
N GLY A 437 -13.81 -29.09 -24.81
CA GLY A 437 -13.83 -28.91 -26.25
C GLY A 437 -15.23 -28.90 -26.83
N SER A 438 -15.34 -28.43 -28.06
CA SER A 438 -16.59 -28.45 -28.84
C SER A 438 -16.78 -29.78 -29.55
N GLU A 439 -18.01 -30.29 -29.58
CA GLU A 439 -18.41 -31.52 -30.28
C GLU A 439 -18.06 -31.44 -31.76
N LYS A 440 -18.13 -30.28 -32.40
CA LYS A 440 -17.81 -30.06 -33.81
C LYS A 440 -16.41 -30.57 -34.20
N TYR A 441 -15.44 -30.34 -33.28
CA TYR A 441 -14.03 -30.68 -33.53
C TYR A 441 -13.59 -31.96 -32.84
N ARG A 442 -14.52 -32.80 -32.46
CA ARG A 442 -14.25 -34.07 -31.80
C ARG A 442 -13.40 -35.00 -32.69
N VAL A 443 -12.35 -35.57 -32.08
CA VAL A 443 -11.58 -36.68 -32.68
C VAL A 443 -12.43 -37.92 -32.77
N ASP A 444 -12.48 -38.55 -33.93
CA ASP A 444 -13.23 -39.79 -34.19
C ASP A 444 -12.39 -40.82 -35.01
N ALA A 445 -13.01 -41.91 -35.39
CA ALA A 445 -12.32 -43.00 -36.11
C ALA A 445 -11.77 -42.60 -37.49
N ASN A 446 -12.25 -41.49 -38.07
CA ASN A 446 -11.84 -41.00 -39.39
C ASN A 446 -10.78 -39.90 -39.32
N THR A 447 -10.45 -39.43 -38.14
CA THR A 447 -9.47 -38.35 -37.90
C THR A 447 -8.08 -38.81 -38.30
N LYS A 448 -7.40 -38.05 -39.15
CA LYS A 448 -6.02 -38.33 -39.60
C LYS A 448 -4.99 -37.49 -38.85
N ARG A 449 -5.33 -36.27 -38.60
CA ARG A 449 -4.46 -35.29 -37.90
C ARG A 449 -5.20 -34.68 -36.70
N VAL A 450 -4.45 -34.47 -35.66
CA VAL A 450 -4.98 -33.92 -34.41
C VAL A 450 -4.22 -32.66 -34.02
N VAL A 451 -4.94 -31.59 -33.68
CA VAL A 451 -4.40 -30.45 -32.96
C VAL A 451 -4.37 -30.81 -31.48
N VAL A 452 -3.19 -30.81 -30.90
CA VAL A 452 -2.99 -30.89 -29.46
C VAL A 452 -2.80 -29.46 -28.93
N ALA A 453 -3.78 -28.94 -28.18
CA ALA A 453 -3.71 -27.65 -27.56
C ALA A 453 -3.49 -27.79 -26.05
N SER A 454 -2.59 -26.97 -25.47
CA SER A 454 -2.28 -26.93 -24.04
C SER A 454 -2.46 -25.52 -23.50
N CYS A 455 -2.97 -25.42 -22.27
CA CYS A 455 -3.08 -24.15 -21.52
C CYS A 455 -2.05 -24.20 -20.38
N GLN A 456 -1.07 -23.31 -20.42
CA GLN A 456 0.04 -23.22 -19.48
C GLN A 456 0.01 -21.90 -18.72
#